data_06d467407a56552edcdad104c415ddc7
#
_entry.id   06d467407a56552edcdad104c415ddc7
#
_cell.length_a   1.000
_cell.length_b   1.000
_cell.length_c   1.000
_cell.angle_alpha   90.00
_cell.angle_beta   90.00
_cell.angle_gamma   90.00
#
_symmetry.space_group_name_H-M   'P 1'
#
loop_
_entity.id
_entity.type
_entity.pdbx_description
1 polymer ?
#
loop_
_entity_poly.entity_id
_entity_poly.type
_entity_poly.pdbx_seq_one_letter_code
_entity_poly.pdbx_strand_id
1 'polypeptide(L)'
;MSAHHRGMMKLALAVMFAAIAAVPASPQSPPPTGQKLTLSSAMIRGYIVLQRDLLEAAELMPEADYLFKPTPETRPFGQLVSHLALSQFDFCSRLQGGPSPKATEKEETPRSKALLIALLKESAKFCDPLVNAMTDEGMVQLMKAGPNEVARGLAVAGLNTHGNEMYGTIAVYLRLKGIVPPTTARQQPAPTRGN
;
A
#
# COMPACT_ATOMS: atom_id res chain seq x y z
N MET A 1 -53.84 -63.32 -23.76
CA MET A 1 -52.46 -63.70 -24.13
C MET A 1 -51.87 -62.46 -24.76
N SER A 2 -51.06 -61.79 -24.00
CA SER A 2 -50.65 -60.41 -24.26
C SER A 2 -49.15 -60.36 -24.59
N ALA A 3 -48.78 -59.75 -25.70
CA ALA A 3 -47.45 -59.60 -26.18
C ALA A 3 -46.97 -58.17 -25.81
N HIS A 4 -45.93 -58.12 -24.97
CA HIS A 4 -45.27 -56.88 -24.58
C HIS A 4 -44.33 -56.41 -25.69
N HIS A 5 -44.59 -55.23 -26.26
CA HIS A 5 -43.66 -54.50 -27.13
C HIS A 5 -42.77 -53.62 -26.23
N ARG A 6 -41.49 -53.95 -26.18
CA ARG A 6 -40.44 -53.07 -25.59
C ARG A 6 -39.94 -52.17 -26.70
N GLY A 7 -40.35 -50.91 -26.65
CA GLY A 7 -39.74 -49.83 -27.46
C GLY A 7 -38.40 -49.41 -26.90
N MET A 8 -37.31 -49.68 -27.63
CA MET A 8 -35.98 -49.14 -27.34
C MET A 8 -35.90 -47.71 -27.86
N MET A 9 -35.91 -46.76 -26.94
CA MET A 9 -35.67 -45.34 -27.23
C MET A 9 -34.16 -45.14 -27.35
N LYS A 10 -33.66 -44.93 -28.55
CA LYS A 10 -32.27 -44.58 -28.85
C LYS A 10 -32.08 -43.10 -28.52
N LEU A 11 -31.39 -42.83 -27.41
CA LEU A 11 -30.96 -41.49 -27.00
C LEU A 11 -29.75 -41.08 -27.87
N ALA A 12 -29.94 -40.21 -28.83
CA ALA A 12 -28.85 -39.64 -29.62
C ALA A 12 -28.19 -38.52 -28.79
N LEU A 13 -26.97 -38.76 -28.33
CA LEU A 13 -26.15 -37.78 -27.60
C LEU A 13 -25.51 -36.87 -28.66
N ALA A 14 -26.07 -35.66 -28.84
CA ALA A 14 -25.46 -34.62 -29.67
C ALA A 14 -24.33 -33.95 -28.86
N VAL A 15 -23.08 -34.27 -29.22
CA VAL A 15 -21.88 -33.56 -28.67
C VAL A 15 -21.76 -32.23 -29.40
N MET A 16 -22.13 -31.16 -28.69
CA MET A 16 -21.91 -29.80 -29.18
C MET A 16 -20.41 -29.44 -28.91
N PHE A 17 -19.60 -29.41 -29.97
CA PHE A 17 -18.28 -28.83 -29.94
C PHE A 17 -18.40 -27.31 -29.88
N ALA A 18 -18.28 -26.71 -28.70
CA ALA A 18 -18.13 -25.27 -28.57
C ALA A 18 -16.70 -24.90 -29.00
N ALA A 19 -16.60 -24.25 -30.17
CA ALA A 19 -15.35 -23.67 -30.63
C ALA A 19 -14.97 -22.52 -29.65
N ILE A 20 -13.97 -22.75 -28.78
CA ILE A 20 -13.37 -21.69 -27.96
C ILE A 20 -12.57 -20.81 -28.93
N ALA A 21 -13.14 -19.67 -29.31
CA ALA A 21 -12.41 -18.63 -30.02
C ALA A 21 -11.30 -18.11 -29.08
N ALA A 22 -10.06 -18.45 -29.38
CA ALA A 22 -8.89 -17.86 -28.70
C ALA A 22 -8.89 -16.35 -28.96
N VAL A 23 -9.19 -15.56 -27.92
CA VAL A 23 -9.01 -14.11 -27.97
C VAL A 23 -7.51 -13.87 -28.12
N PRO A 24 -7.04 -13.22 -29.21
CA PRO A 24 -5.63 -12.91 -29.32
C PRO A 24 -5.21 -12.04 -28.14
N ALA A 25 -4.21 -12.49 -27.36
CA ALA A 25 -3.59 -11.69 -26.35
C ALA A 25 -3.03 -10.45 -27.04
N SER A 26 -3.52 -9.27 -26.68
CA SER A 26 -2.94 -8.01 -27.16
C SER A 26 -1.47 -8.01 -26.80
N PRO A 27 -0.56 -7.76 -27.76
CA PRO A 27 0.84 -7.66 -27.45
C PRO A 27 1.05 -6.55 -26.40
N GLN A 28 1.47 -6.93 -25.21
CA GLN A 28 1.88 -5.95 -24.22
C GLN A 28 3.06 -5.20 -24.82
N SER A 29 2.91 -3.89 -25.02
CA SER A 29 4.03 -3.05 -25.44
C SER A 29 5.20 -3.29 -24.49
N PRO A 30 6.40 -3.58 -25.01
CA PRO A 30 7.56 -3.70 -24.15
C PRO A 30 7.70 -2.41 -23.32
N PRO A 31 8.14 -2.49 -22.07
CA PRO A 31 8.37 -1.29 -21.27
C PRO A 31 9.33 -0.38 -22.03
N PRO A 32 9.14 0.95 -21.97
CA PRO A 32 9.98 1.89 -22.68
C PRO A 32 11.45 1.65 -22.28
N THR A 33 12.25 1.19 -23.25
CA THR A 33 13.68 0.97 -23.07
C THR A 33 14.34 2.34 -22.97
N GLY A 34 15.06 2.59 -21.88
CA GLY A 34 15.91 3.79 -21.73
C GLY A 34 15.43 4.83 -20.72
N GLN A 35 14.46 4.56 -19.87
CA GLN A 35 14.15 5.46 -18.77
C GLN A 35 15.30 5.43 -17.74
N LYS A 36 16.05 6.54 -17.63
CA LYS A 36 17.05 6.68 -16.58
C LYS A 36 16.34 6.79 -15.24
N LEU A 37 16.53 5.78 -14.38
CA LEU A 37 16.14 5.88 -12.98
C LEU A 37 17.30 6.53 -12.23
N THR A 38 17.13 7.80 -11.88
CA THR A 38 18.06 8.52 -11.02
C THR A 38 17.74 8.23 -9.55
N LEU A 39 18.64 8.63 -8.64
CA LEU A 39 18.43 8.41 -7.21
C LEU A 39 17.13 9.09 -6.72
N SER A 40 16.93 10.36 -7.08
CA SER A 40 15.72 11.09 -6.70
C SER A 40 14.46 10.45 -7.25
N SER A 41 14.43 10.10 -8.55
CA SER A 41 13.25 9.49 -9.16
C SER A 41 12.92 8.11 -8.57
N ALA A 42 13.91 7.31 -8.22
CA ALA A 42 13.72 6.02 -7.55
C ALA A 42 13.13 6.20 -6.14
N MET A 43 13.67 7.16 -5.36
CA MET A 43 13.21 7.44 -4.00
C MET A 43 11.79 8.03 -3.98
N ILE A 44 11.48 8.95 -4.90
CA ILE A 44 10.13 9.52 -5.06
C ILE A 44 9.13 8.43 -5.45
N ARG A 45 9.50 7.57 -6.40
CA ARG A 45 8.63 6.45 -6.81
C ARG A 45 8.36 5.50 -5.64
N GLY A 46 9.39 5.17 -4.84
CA GLY A 46 9.24 4.36 -3.63
C GLY A 46 8.26 4.98 -2.65
N TYR A 47 8.39 6.28 -2.40
CA TYR A 47 7.50 7.05 -1.55
C TYR A 47 6.03 6.99 -2.04
N ILE A 48 5.78 7.27 -3.32
CA ILE A 48 4.41 7.29 -3.88
C ILE A 48 3.73 5.92 -3.73
N VAL A 49 4.45 4.84 -4.07
CA VAL A 49 3.94 3.47 -3.93
C VAL A 49 3.62 3.15 -2.47
N LEU A 50 4.54 3.52 -1.58
CA LEU A 50 4.41 3.25 -0.15
C LEU A 50 3.23 4.01 0.47
N GLN A 51 3.02 5.30 0.13
CA GLN A 51 1.88 6.09 0.62
C GLN A 51 0.55 5.43 0.25
N ARG A 52 0.41 4.98 -0.98
CA ARG A 52 -0.77 4.23 -1.42
C ARG A 52 -0.99 2.98 -0.57
N ASP A 53 0.06 2.18 -0.40
CA ASP A 53 -0.02 0.89 0.28
C ASP A 53 -0.36 1.04 1.78
N LEU A 54 0.19 2.08 2.42
CA LEU A 54 -0.08 2.42 3.81
C LEU A 54 -1.53 2.89 4.01
N LEU A 55 -2.02 3.75 3.13
CA LEU A 55 -3.39 4.24 3.20
C LEU A 55 -4.40 3.11 2.98
N GLU A 56 -4.21 2.29 1.94
CA GLU A 56 -5.06 1.13 1.68
C GLU A 56 -5.05 0.16 2.87
N ALA A 57 -3.88 -0.10 3.46
CA ALA A 57 -3.76 -0.97 4.61
C ALA A 57 -4.54 -0.44 5.83
N ALA A 58 -4.48 0.88 6.10
CA ALA A 58 -5.27 1.50 7.15
C ALA A 58 -6.77 1.42 6.86
N GLU A 59 -7.19 1.63 5.60
CA GLU A 59 -8.60 1.57 5.20
C GLU A 59 -9.17 0.13 5.28
N LEU A 60 -8.36 -0.91 5.01
CA LEU A 60 -8.80 -2.31 5.05
C LEU A 60 -9.12 -2.81 6.45
N MET A 61 -8.41 -2.37 7.49
CA MET A 61 -8.66 -2.81 8.86
C MET A 61 -10.06 -2.34 9.32
N PRO A 62 -10.96 -3.22 9.79
CA PRO A 62 -12.23 -2.83 10.37
C PRO A 62 -12.05 -1.91 11.58
N GLU A 63 -12.96 -0.95 11.80
CA GLU A 63 -12.87 -0.03 12.93
C GLU A 63 -12.82 -0.75 14.29
N ALA A 64 -13.59 -1.82 14.44
CA ALA A 64 -13.60 -2.63 15.66
C ALA A 64 -12.22 -3.22 16.00
N ASP A 65 -11.35 -3.36 15.01
CA ASP A 65 -10.01 -3.92 15.15
C ASP A 65 -8.90 -2.85 15.29
N TYR A 66 -9.25 -1.58 15.35
CA TYR A 66 -8.25 -0.52 15.56
C TYR A 66 -7.60 -0.55 16.95
N LEU A 67 -8.24 -1.20 17.92
CA LEU A 67 -7.65 -1.44 19.25
C LEU A 67 -6.94 -2.80 19.35
N PHE A 68 -6.93 -3.60 18.28
CA PHE A 68 -6.26 -4.89 18.28
C PHE A 68 -4.76 -4.77 18.45
N LYS A 69 -4.20 -5.63 19.31
CA LYS A 69 -2.77 -5.81 19.59
C LYS A 69 -2.43 -7.30 19.49
N PRO A 70 -1.38 -7.71 18.78
CA PRO A 70 -0.92 -9.10 18.79
C PRO A 70 -0.47 -9.58 20.17
N THR A 71 0.23 -8.73 20.92
CA THR A 71 0.68 -8.98 22.29
C THR A 71 0.47 -7.75 23.17
N PRO A 72 0.48 -7.86 24.51
CA PRO A 72 0.30 -6.72 25.40
C PRO A 72 1.31 -5.59 25.18
N GLU A 73 2.54 -5.91 24.76
CA GLU A 73 3.65 -4.98 24.60
C GLU A 73 3.61 -4.22 23.27
N THR A 74 2.83 -4.72 22.29
CA THR A 74 2.72 -4.09 20.98
C THR A 74 1.75 -2.91 21.00
N ARG A 75 1.94 -1.96 20.08
CA ARG A 75 1.00 -0.86 19.86
C ARG A 75 -0.33 -1.39 19.34
N PRO A 76 -1.49 -0.82 19.72
CA PRO A 76 -2.73 -1.03 19.00
C PRO A 76 -2.60 -0.62 17.52
N PHE A 77 -3.36 -1.25 16.62
CA PHE A 77 -3.33 -0.93 15.19
C PHE A 77 -3.52 0.57 14.91
N GLY A 78 -4.51 1.19 15.56
CA GLY A 78 -4.76 2.64 15.41
C GLY A 78 -3.58 3.50 15.87
N GLN A 79 -2.85 3.08 16.90
CA GLN A 79 -1.65 3.78 17.35
C GLN A 79 -0.50 3.65 16.32
N LEU A 80 -0.38 2.51 15.60
CA LEU A 80 0.56 2.39 14.49
C LEU A 80 0.25 3.39 13.38
N VAL A 81 -1.03 3.57 13.02
CA VAL A 81 -1.44 4.54 12.01
C VAL A 81 -1.17 5.97 12.48
N SER A 82 -1.42 6.29 13.76
CA SER A 82 -1.10 7.58 14.36
C SER A 82 0.41 7.86 14.32
N HIS A 83 1.21 6.91 14.80
CA HIS A 83 2.67 6.98 14.80
C HIS A 83 3.25 7.22 13.41
N LEU A 84 2.77 6.47 12.42
CA LEU A 84 3.17 6.63 11.03
C LEU A 84 2.90 8.06 10.51
N ALA A 85 1.68 8.56 10.71
CA ALA A 85 1.30 9.89 10.23
C ALA A 85 2.14 11.00 10.91
N LEU A 86 2.32 10.93 12.23
CA LEU A 86 3.12 11.90 12.99
C LEU A 86 4.61 11.86 12.57
N SER A 87 5.16 10.65 12.36
CA SER A 87 6.53 10.49 11.86
C SER A 87 6.72 11.09 10.45
N GLN A 88 5.71 10.98 9.57
CA GLN A 88 5.77 11.62 8.25
C GLN A 88 5.84 13.14 8.38
N PHE A 89 5.02 13.76 9.24
CA PHE A 89 5.13 15.19 9.53
C PHE A 89 6.52 15.57 9.99
N ASP A 90 7.13 14.79 10.88
CA ASP A 90 8.48 15.07 11.41
C ASP A 90 9.56 14.99 10.33
N PHE A 91 9.56 13.95 9.48
CA PHE A 91 10.51 13.82 8.37
C PHE A 91 10.37 14.97 7.38
N CYS A 92 9.14 15.30 7.00
CA CYS A 92 8.87 16.34 6.01
C CYS A 92 9.14 17.74 6.57
N SER A 93 8.91 17.97 7.86
CA SER A 93 9.29 19.23 8.53
C SER A 93 10.79 19.45 8.54
N ARG A 94 11.59 18.40 8.78
CA ARG A 94 13.06 18.47 8.64
C ARG A 94 13.44 18.81 7.19
N LEU A 95 12.80 18.19 6.21
CA LEU A 95 13.05 18.47 4.80
C LEU A 95 12.70 19.92 4.43
N GLN A 96 11.64 20.47 5.03
CA GLN A 96 11.23 21.86 4.88
C GLN A 96 12.12 22.84 5.64
N GLY A 97 12.78 22.40 6.72
CA GLY A 97 13.62 23.24 7.57
C GLY A 97 12.86 23.96 8.68
N GLY A 98 11.70 23.44 9.10
CA GLY A 98 10.86 24.02 10.14
C GLY A 98 10.40 23.00 11.19
N PRO A 99 9.66 23.45 12.21
CA PRO A 99 9.07 22.54 13.19
C PRO A 99 7.91 21.74 12.58
N SER A 100 7.66 20.55 13.15
CA SER A 100 6.49 19.76 12.76
C SER A 100 5.20 20.50 13.12
N PRO A 101 4.21 20.60 12.19
CA PRO A 101 2.91 21.18 12.49
C PRO A 101 2.10 20.35 13.50
N LYS A 102 2.57 19.15 13.81
CA LYS A 102 1.98 18.22 14.77
C LYS A 102 2.91 17.93 15.97
N ALA A 103 3.89 18.79 16.25
CA ALA A 103 4.91 18.58 17.30
C ALA A 103 4.35 18.34 18.71
N THR A 104 3.12 18.79 18.99
CA THR A 104 2.45 18.61 20.30
C THR A 104 1.50 17.40 20.31
N GLU A 105 1.24 16.79 19.16
CA GLU A 105 0.36 15.63 19.07
C GLU A 105 1.08 14.36 19.57
N LYS A 106 0.32 13.49 20.24
CA LYS A 106 0.84 12.22 20.74
C LYS A 106 0.19 11.05 19.99
N GLU A 107 0.97 10.03 19.71
CA GLU A 107 0.50 8.83 18.99
C GLU A 107 -0.54 8.05 19.80
N GLU A 108 -0.45 8.10 21.14
CA GLU A 108 -1.38 7.42 22.05
C GLU A 108 -2.74 8.13 22.20
N THR A 109 -2.89 9.36 21.66
CA THR A 109 -4.17 10.08 21.72
C THR A 109 -5.25 9.25 21.04
N PRO A 110 -6.32 8.86 21.75
CA PRO A 110 -7.40 8.06 21.17
C PRO A 110 -8.09 8.80 20.02
N ARG A 111 -8.21 8.13 18.87
CA ARG A 111 -8.90 8.64 17.67
C ARG A 111 -9.70 7.53 17.02
N SER A 112 -10.82 7.88 16.41
CA SER A 112 -11.55 6.95 15.55
C SER A 112 -10.76 6.60 14.28
N LYS A 113 -11.10 5.49 13.64
CA LYS A 113 -10.55 5.12 12.32
C LYS A 113 -10.59 6.28 11.34
N ALA A 114 -11.75 6.96 11.24
CA ALA A 114 -11.92 8.07 10.31
C ALA A 114 -10.93 9.22 10.57
N LEU A 115 -10.70 9.59 11.84
CA LEU A 115 -9.73 10.62 12.20
C LEU A 115 -8.29 10.20 11.94
N LEU A 116 -7.95 8.93 12.14
CA LEU A 116 -6.61 8.41 11.86
C LEU A 116 -6.32 8.34 10.36
N ILE A 117 -7.29 7.94 9.55
CA ILE A 117 -7.19 7.99 8.09
C ILE A 117 -7.05 9.44 7.60
N ALA A 118 -7.81 10.37 8.18
CA ALA A 118 -7.69 11.79 7.86
C ALA A 118 -6.31 12.34 8.21
N LEU A 119 -5.76 11.99 9.38
CA LEU A 119 -4.42 12.38 9.81
C LEU A 119 -3.33 11.83 8.86
N LEU A 120 -3.46 10.57 8.43
CA LEU A 120 -2.54 9.96 7.47
C LEU A 120 -2.61 10.65 6.09
N LYS A 121 -3.81 10.98 5.62
CA LYS A 121 -3.99 11.75 4.37
C LYS A 121 -3.43 13.18 4.50
N GLU A 122 -3.58 13.81 5.66
CA GLU A 122 -3.02 15.14 5.93
C GLU A 122 -1.48 15.12 5.92
N SER A 123 -0.86 14.09 6.52
CA SER A 123 0.60 13.94 6.50
C SER A 123 1.13 13.71 5.08
N ALA A 124 0.47 12.90 4.27
CA ALA A 124 0.83 12.72 2.86
C ALA A 124 0.71 14.06 2.09
N LYS A 125 -0.40 14.77 2.24
CA LYS A 125 -0.60 16.08 1.60
C LYS A 125 0.48 17.11 1.98
N PHE A 126 0.99 17.06 3.21
CA PHE A 126 2.08 17.91 3.67
C PHE A 126 3.42 17.50 3.04
N CYS A 127 3.69 16.20 2.91
CA CYS A 127 4.92 15.65 2.37
C CYS A 127 5.03 15.70 0.84
N ASP A 128 3.93 15.47 0.14
CA ASP A 128 3.91 15.28 -1.32
C ASP A 128 4.64 16.40 -2.11
N PRO A 129 4.38 17.70 -1.88
CA PRO A 129 5.07 18.74 -2.62
C PRO A 129 6.57 18.81 -2.33
N LEU A 130 6.98 18.47 -1.09
CA LEU A 130 8.37 18.50 -0.67
C LEU A 130 9.18 17.34 -1.29
N VAL A 131 8.60 16.14 -1.30
CA VAL A 131 9.24 14.94 -1.85
C VAL A 131 9.25 14.98 -3.38
N ASN A 132 8.13 15.34 -4.01
CA ASN A 132 8.02 15.36 -5.46
C ASN A 132 8.89 16.45 -6.14
N ALA A 133 9.28 17.50 -5.40
CA ALA A 133 10.18 18.54 -5.91
C ALA A 133 11.68 18.17 -5.78
N MET A 134 12.03 17.00 -5.19
CA MET A 134 13.43 16.63 -5.01
C MET A 134 14.10 16.26 -6.33
N THR A 135 15.26 16.83 -6.57
CA THR A 135 16.17 16.48 -7.69
C THR A 135 17.39 15.74 -7.16
N ASP A 136 18.19 15.15 -8.05
CA ASP A 136 19.44 14.48 -7.64
C ASP A 136 20.40 15.46 -6.97
N GLU A 137 20.51 16.70 -7.46
CA GLU A 137 21.29 17.76 -6.83
C GLU A 137 20.70 18.16 -5.47
N GLY A 138 19.37 18.22 -5.37
CA GLY A 138 18.65 18.48 -4.12
C GLY A 138 18.89 17.43 -3.06
N MET A 139 19.01 16.15 -3.46
CA MET A 139 19.25 15.02 -2.53
C MET A 139 20.57 15.15 -1.78
N VAL A 140 21.60 15.69 -2.40
CA VAL A 140 22.95 15.83 -1.80
C VAL A 140 23.18 17.18 -1.11
N GLN A 141 22.27 18.15 -1.27
CA GLN A 141 22.36 19.40 -0.52
C GLN A 141 22.26 19.16 0.98
N LEU A 142 23.10 19.87 1.75
CA LEU A 142 23.08 19.77 3.20
C LEU A 142 21.95 20.61 3.81
N MET A 143 21.39 20.09 4.89
CA MET A 143 20.46 20.78 5.77
C MET A 143 20.86 20.59 7.23
N LYS A 144 20.48 21.53 8.09
CA LYS A 144 20.72 21.40 9.53
C LYS A 144 19.78 20.34 10.15
N ALA A 145 20.35 19.46 10.96
CA ALA A 145 19.65 18.47 11.76
C ALA A 145 20.21 18.48 13.20
N GLY A 146 19.69 19.37 14.03
CA GLY A 146 20.26 19.65 15.33
C GLY A 146 21.67 20.23 15.21
N PRO A 147 22.70 19.65 15.87
CA PRO A 147 24.09 20.09 15.76
C PRO A 147 24.77 19.64 14.45
N ASN A 148 24.15 18.77 13.67
CA ASN A 148 24.75 18.17 12.48
C ASN A 148 24.24 18.83 11.18
N GLU A 149 25.02 18.67 10.12
CA GLU A 149 24.58 18.90 8.74
C GLU A 149 24.46 17.55 8.05
N VAL A 150 23.29 17.31 7.41
CA VAL A 150 22.97 16.05 6.75
C VAL A 150 22.42 16.31 5.36
N ALA A 151 22.64 15.37 4.44
CA ALA A 151 22.04 15.47 3.11
C ALA A 151 20.50 15.44 3.18
N ARG A 152 19.83 16.33 2.45
CA ARG A 152 18.36 16.40 2.39
C ARG A 152 17.73 15.07 1.99
N GLY A 153 18.40 14.31 1.13
CA GLY A 153 17.97 12.98 0.72
C GLY A 153 17.82 11.98 1.86
N LEU A 154 18.50 12.21 3.01
CA LEU A 154 18.32 11.36 4.20
C LEU A 154 16.92 11.49 4.81
N ALA A 155 16.24 12.63 4.67
CA ALA A 155 14.85 12.76 5.12
C ALA A 155 13.92 11.93 4.22
N VAL A 156 14.14 11.93 2.90
CA VAL A 156 13.37 11.11 1.95
C VAL A 156 13.66 9.61 2.15
N ALA A 157 14.94 9.26 2.39
CA ALA A 157 15.32 7.90 2.75
C ALA A 157 14.65 7.45 4.05
N GLY A 158 14.62 8.33 5.07
CA GLY A 158 13.95 8.08 6.34
C GLY A 158 12.44 7.82 6.16
N LEU A 159 11.75 8.64 5.34
CA LEU A 159 10.34 8.40 5.00
C LEU A 159 10.13 7.01 4.42
N ASN A 160 10.97 6.60 3.45
CA ASN A 160 10.84 5.31 2.79
C ASN A 160 11.19 4.14 3.71
N THR A 161 12.29 4.23 4.46
CA THR A 161 12.73 3.14 5.35
C THR A 161 11.75 2.94 6.50
N HIS A 162 11.40 4.02 7.21
CA HIS A 162 10.43 3.96 8.30
C HIS A 162 9.03 3.55 7.81
N GLY A 163 8.59 4.09 6.68
CA GLY A 163 7.30 3.71 6.10
C GLY A 163 7.25 2.23 5.71
N ASN A 164 8.34 1.65 5.16
CA ASN A 164 8.40 0.21 4.85
C ASN A 164 8.41 -0.65 6.11
N GLU A 165 9.12 -0.24 7.17
CA GLU A 165 9.08 -0.87 8.49
C GLU A 165 7.64 -0.90 9.03
N MET A 166 6.97 0.24 9.00
CA MET A 166 5.58 0.37 9.45
C MET A 166 4.62 -0.45 8.59
N TYR A 167 4.79 -0.44 7.26
CA TYR A 167 3.98 -1.26 6.38
C TYR A 167 4.15 -2.76 6.67
N GLY A 168 5.38 -3.23 6.88
CA GLY A 168 5.67 -4.61 7.26
C GLY A 168 4.94 -5.00 8.55
N THR A 169 4.99 -4.14 9.57
CA THR A 169 4.28 -4.33 10.83
C THR A 169 2.76 -4.36 10.62
N ILE A 170 2.19 -3.37 9.93
CA ILE A 170 0.76 -3.28 9.62
C ILE A 170 0.29 -4.52 8.84
N ALA A 171 1.08 -5.02 7.89
CA ALA A 171 0.76 -6.21 7.11
C ALA A 171 0.64 -7.48 7.98
N VAL A 172 1.43 -7.59 9.06
CA VAL A 172 1.28 -8.67 10.04
C VAL A 172 -0.05 -8.56 10.77
N TYR A 173 -0.43 -7.36 11.24
CA TYR A 173 -1.71 -7.14 11.92
C TYR A 173 -2.90 -7.48 11.02
N LEU A 174 -2.87 -7.08 9.74
CA LEU A 174 -3.90 -7.44 8.76
C LEU A 174 -4.02 -8.96 8.64
N ARG A 175 -2.91 -9.69 8.47
CA ARG A 175 -2.91 -11.16 8.35
C ARG A 175 -3.46 -11.85 9.59
N LEU A 176 -3.14 -11.37 10.78
CA LEU A 176 -3.69 -11.89 12.04
C LEU A 176 -5.21 -11.71 12.13
N LYS A 177 -5.77 -10.77 11.37
CA LYS A 177 -7.23 -10.58 11.23
C LYS A 177 -7.81 -11.23 9.98
N GLY A 178 -7.04 -12.06 9.27
CA GLY A 178 -7.48 -12.76 8.05
C GLY A 178 -7.57 -11.84 6.82
N ILE A 179 -7.01 -10.63 6.88
CA ILE A 179 -7.06 -9.64 5.80
C ILE A 179 -5.79 -9.75 4.95
N VAL A 180 -5.96 -9.85 3.63
CA VAL A 180 -4.84 -9.87 2.68
C VAL A 180 -4.26 -8.45 2.55
N PRO A 181 -2.94 -8.26 2.83
CA PRO A 181 -2.32 -6.94 2.70
C PRO A 181 -2.31 -6.44 1.25
N PRO A 182 -2.37 -5.10 1.01
CA PRO A 182 -2.45 -4.51 -0.33
C PRO A 182 -1.39 -5.01 -1.32
N THR A 183 -0.13 -5.09 -0.90
CA THR A 183 0.97 -5.56 -1.78
C THR A 183 0.80 -7.03 -2.15
N THR A 184 0.31 -7.87 -1.23
CA THR A 184 0.02 -9.29 -1.49
C THR A 184 -1.16 -9.43 -2.45
N ALA A 185 -2.23 -8.66 -2.25
CA ALA A 185 -3.41 -8.67 -3.12
C ALA A 185 -3.05 -8.31 -4.58
N ARG A 186 -2.17 -7.34 -4.79
CA ARG A 186 -1.69 -6.95 -6.13
C ARG A 186 -0.80 -7.98 -6.81
N GLN A 187 -0.20 -8.91 -6.08
CA GLN A 187 0.62 -10.00 -6.63
C GLN A 187 -0.21 -11.25 -6.97
N GLN A 188 -1.43 -11.33 -6.46
CA GLN A 188 -2.32 -12.46 -6.78
C GLN A 188 -2.86 -12.31 -8.20
N PRO A 189 -2.91 -13.40 -9.00
CA PRO A 189 -3.60 -13.39 -10.28
C PRO A 189 -5.06 -12.97 -10.06
N ALA A 190 -5.61 -12.19 -10.99
CA ALA A 190 -7.03 -11.88 -10.95
C ALA A 190 -7.83 -13.19 -10.88
N PRO A 191 -8.88 -13.29 -10.05
CA PRO A 191 -9.72 -14.48 -10.00
C PRO A 191 -10.22 -14.76 -11.40
N THR A 192 -9.93 -15.96 -11.92
CA THR A 192 -10.52 -16.43 -13.17
C THR A 192 -12.03 -16.40 -12.98
N ARG A 193 -12.72 -15.53 -13.72
CA ARG A 193 -14.18 -15.56 -13.73
C ARG A 193 -14.56 -16.95 -14.20
N GLY A 194 -15.01 -17.79 -13.28
CA GLY A 194 -15.62 -19.07 -13.63
C GLY A 194 -16.83 -18.78 -14.53
N ASN A 195 -16.82 -19.38 -15.71
CA ASN A 195 -17.98 -19.45 -16.59
C ASN A 195 -19.07 -20.32 -15.94
#